data_3f8ceda8ff1a52ba97b7a6527b95a85b
#
_entry.id   3f8ceda8ff1a52ba97b7a6527b95a85b
#
_cell.length_a   1.000
_cell.length_b   1.000
_cell.length_c   1.000
_cell.angle_alpha   90.00
_cell.angle_beta   90.00
_cell.angle_gamma   90.00
#
_symmetry.space_group_name_H-M   'P 1'
#
loop_
_entity.id
_entity.type
_entity.pdbx_description
1 polymer ?
#
loop_
_entity_poly.entity_id
_entity_poly.type
_entity_poly.pdbx_seq_one_letter_code
_entity_poly.pdbx_strand_id
1 'polypeptide(L)'
;LDPGILEVNILLTHLHIDHIMGLGYFKPFYNPECTVNIWGPAGSSESLIERLRRYFSPPFFPVRFRELSAKINIHEIDNSTFNIDGFTIKSEYLCHPGPTVGYRCELGGSVVSFMPDHEPSLGSSDFPHLSEWCSGYNISEKADLLFHDGQYSNSEYDRRVGWGHSSVSDAIDFGNLSKVKKMVLFHHDPAHTDMQLEEMVDKSIQGKKIDF
;
A
#
# COMPACT_ATOMS: atom_id res chain seq x y z
N LEU A 1 -18.54 7.98 -7.73
CA LEU A 1 -19.04 6.66 -8.10
C LEU A 1 -20.32 6.82 -8.91
N ASP A 2 -20.52 5.99 -9.93
CA ASP A 2 -21.76 5.89 -10.67
C ASP A 2 -22.89 5.52 -9.70
N PRO A 3 -24.06 6.19 -9.75
CA PRO A 3 -25.21 5.88 -8.89
C PRO A 3 -25.71 4.43 -8.98
N GLY A 4 -25.33 3.69 -10.03
CA GLY A 4 -25.68 2.28 -10.21
C GLY A 4 -24.76 1.27 -9.52
N ILE A 5 -23.65 1.71 -8.90
CA ILE A 5 -22.75 0.79 -8.20
C ILE A 5 -23.30 0.46 -6.82
N LEU A 6 -23.73 -0.78 -6.64
CA LEU A 6 -24.30 -1.29 -5.39
C LEU A 6 -23.33 -2.19 -4.60
N GLU A 7 -22.20 -2.55 -5.19
CA GLU A 7 -21.15 -3.33 -4.53
C GLU A 7 -19.78 -2.68 -4.73
N VAL A 8 -19.02 -2.58 -3.66
CA VAL A 8 -17.67 -1.99 -3.65
C VAL A 8 -16.73 -2.88 -2.85
N ASN A 9 -15.55 -3.12 -3.40
CA ASN A 9 -14.45 -3.77 -2.71
C ASN A 9 -13.35 -2.76 -2.40
N ILE A 10 -12.99 -2.61 -1.12
CA ILE A 10 -11.92 -1.75 -0.63
C ILE A 10 -10.80 -2.63 -0.11
N LEU A 11 -9.60 -2.51 -0.70
CA LEU A 11 -8.40 -3.20 -0.26
C LEU A 11 -7.53 -2.21 0.53
N LEU A 12 -7.46 -2.39 1.84
CA LEU A 12 -6.64 -1.57 2.72
C LEU A 12 -5.27 -2.21 2.88
N THR A 13 -4.21 -1.44 2.63
CA THR A 13 -2.84 -1.91 2.89
C THR A 13 -2.56 -1.96 4.38
N HIS A 14 -2.97 -0.94 5.12
CA HIS A 14 -2.88 -0.84 6.58
C HIS A 14 -3.80 0.27 7.11
N LEU A 15 -3.73 0.58 8.40
CA LEU A 15 -4.66 1.48 9.06
C LEU A 15 -4.01 2.74 9.66
N HIS A 16 -2.89 3.22 9.14
CA HIS A 16 -2.43 4.57 9.47
C HIS A 16 -3.45 5.60 8.99
N ILE A 17 -3.55 6.74 9.69
CA ILE A 17 -4.67 7.66 9.52
C ILE A 17 -4.73 8.26 8.11
N ASP A 18 -3.60 8.53 7.50
CA ASP A 18 -3.47 9.08 6.15
C ASP A 18 -3.99 8.13 5.05
N HIS A 19 -4.05 6.82 5.33
CA HIS A 19 -4.61 5.81 4.42
C HIS A 19 -6.10 5.54 4.63
N ILE A 20 -6.65 5.86 5.80
CA ILE A 20 -8.04 5.56 6.13
C ILE A 20 -8.91 6.81 6.37
N MET A 21 -8.33 8.01 6.44
CA MET A 21 -9.07 9.24 6.76
C MET A 21 -10.23 9.51 5.81
N GLY A 22 -10.13 9.07 4.55
CA GLY A 22 -11.20 9.21 3.56
C GLY A 22 -12.42 8.30 3.77
N LEU A 23 -12.27 7.19 4.53
CA LEU A 23 -13.35 6.22 4.73
C LEU A 23 -14.58 6.84 5.35
N GLY A 24 -14.41 7.72 6.33
CA GLY A 24 -15.52 8.38 7.03
C GLY A 24 -16.42 9.22 6.11
N TYR A 25 -15.91 9.64 4.96
CA TYR A 25 -16.63 10.46 3.96
C TYR A 25 -17.02 9.66 2.72
N PHE A 26 -16.78 8.34 2.73
CA PHE A 26 -17.05 7.48 1.59
C PHE A 26 -18.56 7.21 1.48
N LYS A 27 -19.21 7.86 0.51
CA LYS A 27 -20.68 7.87 0.35
C LYS A 27 -21.33 6.47 0.35
N PRO A 28 -20.78 5.42 -0.27
CA PRO A 28 -21.37 4.09 -0.23
C PRO A 28 -21.63 3.54 1.18
N PHE A 29 -20.87 3.94 2.19
CA PHE A 29 -21.14 3.54 3.58
C PHE A 29 -22.47 4.03 4.13
N TYR A 30 -23.02 5.08 3.55
CA TYR A 30 -24.28 5.72 3.97
C TYR A 30 -25.47 5.35 3.07
N ASN A 31 -25.25 4.48 2.09
CA ASN A 31 -26.31 3.98 1.22
C ASN A 31 -26.76 2.58 1.67
N PRO A 32 -28.02 2.40 2.15
CA PRO A 32 -28.52 1.10 2.62
C PRO A 32 -28.62 0.03 1.51
N GLU A 33 -28.61 0.44 0.23
CA GLU A 33 -28.63 -0.48 -0.90
C GLU A 33 -27.22 -0.99 -1.26
N CYS A 34 -26.17 -0.36 -0.72
CA CYS A 34 -24.79 -0.76 -1.02
C CYS A 34 -24.32 -1.91 -0.14
N THR A 35 -23.54 -2.80 -0.75
CA THR A 35 -22.66 -3.74 -0.05
C THR A 35 -21.22 -3.25 -0.18
N VAL A 36 -20.53 -3.09 0.95
CA VAL A 36 -19.12 -2.70 0.99
C VAL A 36 -18.30 -3.81 1.62
N ASN A 37 -17.42 -4.41 0.83
CA ASN A 37 -16.47 -5.41 1.29
C ASN A 37 -15.14 -4.71 1.62
N ILE A 38 -14.67 -4.81 2.86
CA ILE A 38 -13.39 -4.25 3.30
C ILE A 38 -12.43 -5.41 3.52
N TRP A 39 -11.35 -5.41 2.75
CA TRP A 39 -10.25 -6.35 2.84
C TRP A 39 -9.07 -5.64 3.49
N GLY A 40 -8.44 -6.22 4.50
CA GLY A 40 -7.30 -5.58 5.15
C GLY A 40 -6.52 -6.53 6.04
N PRO A 41 -5.31 -6.16 6.45
CA PRO A 41 -4.38 -7.05 7.13
C PRO A 41 -4.95 -7.56 8.46
N ALA A 42 -4.79 -8.85 8.68
CA ALA A 42 -5.06 -9.46 9.99
C ALA A 42 -4.11 -8.88 11.03
N GLY A 43 -4.61 -8.66 12.23
CA GLY A 43 -3.82 -8.19 13.37
C GLY A 43 -3.54 -9.32 14.36
N SER A 44 -2.41 -9.25 15.06
CA SER A 44 -2.04 -10.25 16.06
C SER A 44 -2.81 -10.15 17.37
N SER A 45 -3.28 -8.95 17.72
CA SER A 45 -3.94 -8.65 19.01
C SER A 45 -5.39 -8.20 18.88
N GLU A 46 -5.75 -7.63 17.75
CA GLU A 46 -7.08 -7.07 17.50
C GLU A 46 -7.51 -7.32 16.07
N SER A 47 -8.78 -7.67 15.90
CA SER A 47 -9.38 -7.86 14.59
C SER A 47 -9.43 -6.57 13.76
N LEU A 48 -9.51 -6.71 12.45
CA LEU A 48 -9.65 -5.56 11.55
C LEU A 48 -10.86 -4.70 11.89
N ILE A 49 -11.99 -5.33 12.22
CA ILE A 49 -13.21 -4.60 12.60
C ILE A 49 -13.04 -3.82 13.91
N GLU A 50 -12.31 -4.35 14.89
CA GLU A 50 -12.05 -3.62 16.15
C GLU A 50 -11.18 -2.41 15.92
N ARG A 51 -10.15 -2.54 15.08
CA ARG A 51 -9.27 -1.43 14.69
C ARG A 51 -10.04 -0.36 13.90
N LEU A 52 -10.90 -0.74 12.95
CA LEU A 52 -11.76 0.20 12.21
C LEU A 52 -12.77 0.91 13.13
N ARG A 53 -13.33 0.21 14.11
CA ARG A 53 -14.24 0.81 15.10
C ARG A 53 -13.62 1.92 15.93
N ARG A 54 -12.31 1.89 16.16
CA ARG A 54 -11.61 3.01 16.84
C ARG A 54 -11.65 4.27 15.98
N TYR A 55 -11.36 4.16 14.70
CA TYR A 55 -11.45 5.28 13.78
C TYR A 55 -12.89 5.79 13.70
N PHE A 56 -13.88 4.91 13.50
CA PHE A 56 -15.31 5.25 13.47
C PHE A 56 -15.88 5.35 14.89
N SER A 57 -15.36 6.27 15.69
CA SER A 57 -15.84 6.51 17.04
C SER A 57 -15.49 7.91 17.53
N PRO A 58 -16.35 8.57 18.34
CA PRO A 58 -16.01 9.79 19.02
C PRO A 58 -14.78 9.61 19.95
N PRO A 59 -13.87 10.57 20.04
CA PRO A 59 -13.94 11.91 19.43
C PRO A 59 -13.39 11.99 17.99
N PHE A 60 -12.85 10.92 17.41
CA PHE A 60 -12.16 10.95 16.10
C PHE A 60 -13.14 11.08 14.95
N PHE A 61 -14.29 10.38 15.02
CA PHE A 61 -15.32 10.46 14.00
C PHE A 61 -16.73 10.44 14.67
N PRO A 62 -17.67 11.29 14.22
CA PRO A 62 -18.97 11.43 14.90
C PRO A 62 -19.90 10.23 14.71
N VAL A 63 -19.78 9.51 13.57
CA VAL A 63 -20.60 8.34 13.24
C VAL A 63 -19.86 7.07 13.65
N ARG A 64 -20.51 6.22 14.42
CA ARG A 64 -19.92 4.93 14.80
C ARG A 64 -20.04 3.93 13.67
N PHE A 65 -19.09 2.99 13.59
CA PHE A 65 -19.09 1.95 12.55
C PHE A 65 -20.44 1.21 12.42
N ARG A 66 -21.10 0.91 13.53
CA ARG A 66 -22.42 0.26 13.58
C ARG A 66 -23.59 1.11 13.08
N GLU A 67 -23.36 2.40 12.89
CA GLU A 67 -24.36 3.38 12.45
C GLU A 67 -24.28 3.64 10.94
N LEU A 68 -23.30 3.03 10.26
CA LEU A 68 -23.19 3.04 8.80
C LEU A 68 -24.37 2.24 8.21
N SER A 69 -24.98 2.78 7.16
CA SER A 69 -26.23 2.23 6.60
C SER A 69 -26.02 1.07 5.65
N ALA A 70 -24.82 0.99 5.01
CA ALA A 70 -24.49 -0.06 4.06
C ALA A 70 -24.36 -1.43 4.74
N LYS A 71 -24.54 -2.50 3.97
CA LYS A 71 -24.12 -3.84 4.37
C LYS A 71 -22.59 -3.90 4.27
N ILE A 72 -21.90 -4.05 5.41
CA ILE A 72 -20.44 -4.08 5.46
C ILE A 72 -19.96 -5.50 5.78
N ASN A 73 -19.12 -6.05 4.92
CA ASN A 73 -18.42 -7.32 5.14
C ASN A 73 -16.94 -7.02 5.39
N ILE A 74 -16.36 -7.65 6.41
CA ILE A 74 -14.95 -7.50 6.77
C ILE A 74 -14.21 -8.79 6.45
N HIS A 75 -13.11 -8.67 5.72
CA HIS A 75 -12.24 -9.76 5.32
C HIS A 75 -10.83 -9.49 5.84
N GLU A 76 -10.38 -10.27 6.81
CA GLU A 76 -9.00 -10.23 7.26
C GLU A 76 -8.14 -11.07 6.33
N ILE A 77 -7.02 -10.50 5.91
CA ILE A 77 -6.08 -11.12 4.99
C ILE A 77 -4.66 -11.15 5.59
N ASP A 78 -3.90 -12.09 5.15
CA ASP A 78 -2.48 -12.29 5.44
C ASP A 78 -1.72 -12.52 4.12
N ASN A 79 -0.72 -13.38 4.09
CA ASN A 79 -0.07 -13.86 2.87
C ASN A 79 -1.02 -14.83 2.14
N SER A 80 -1.96 -14.30 1.39
CA SER A 80 -3.06 -15.05 0.80
C SER A 80 -3.29 -14.72 -0.68
N THR A 81 -4.08 -15.59 -1.32
CA THR A 81 -4.55 -15.37 -2.70
C THR A 81 -6.05 -15.56 -2.74
N PHE A 82 -6.76 -14.61 -3.31
CA PHE A 82 -8.21 -14.61 -3.42
C PHE A 82 -8.66 -13.96 -4.72
N ASN A 83 -9.94 -14.07 -5.06
CA ASN A 83 -10.50 -13.52 -6.29
C ASN A 83 -11.60 -12.51 -5.98
N ILE A 84 -11.60 -11.39 -6.72
CA ILE A 84 -12.62 -10.34 -6.68
C ILE A 84 -12.90 -9.92 -8.11
N ASP A 85 -14.16 -10.02 -8.57
CA ASP A 85 -14.63 -9.49 -9.87
C ASP A 85 -13.73 -9.90 -11.06
N GLY A 86 -13.23 -11.13 -11.06
CA GLY A 86 -12.35 -11.67 -12.09
C GLY A 86 -10.87 -11.35 -11.90
N PHE A 87 -10.52 -10.47 -10.95
CA PHE A 87 -9.13 -10.28 -10.55
C PHE A 87 -8.65 -11.43 -9.67
N THR A 88 -7.44 -11.91 -9.91
CA THR A 88 -6.69 -12.68 -8.92
C THR A 88 -5.86 -11.70 -8.10
N ILE A 89 -6.11 -11.66 -6.79
CA ILE A 89 -5.42 -10.78 -5.85
C ILE A 89 -4.50 -11.62 -4.99
N LYS A 90 -3.21 -11.27 -4.93
CA LYS A 90 -2.25 -11.83 -3.99
C LYS A 90 -1.84 -10.75 -3.01
N SER A 91 -1.90 -11.03 -1.71
CA SER A 91 -1.40 -10.17 -0.64
C SER A 91 -0.17 -10.77 0.03
N GLU A 92 0.72 -9.91 0.50
CA GLU A 92 1.91 -10.28 1.26
C GLU A 92 2.19 -9.21 2.32
N TYR A 93 2.58 -9.63 3.53
CA TYR A 93 3.04 -8.69 4.57
C TYR A 93 4.29 -7.97 4.11
N LEU A 94 4.29 -6.65 4.32
CA LEU A 94 5.39 -5.76 4.00
C LEU A 94 6.15 -5.33 5.26
N CYS A 95 7.42 -5.00 5.08
CA CYS A 95 8.22 -4.37 6.13
C CYS A 95 7.76 -2.91 6.30
N HIS A 96 6.90 -2.70 7.28
CA HIS A 96 6.36 -1.41 7.71
C HIS A 96 5.82 -1.55 9.16
N PRO A 97 5.83 -0.50 10.01
CA PRO A 97 5.30 -0.56 11.35
C PRO A 97 3.80 -0.92 11.38
N GLY A 98 3.46 -1.94 12.17
CA GLY A 98 2.10 -2.47 12.26
C GLY A 98 1.76 -3.49 11.15
N PRO A 99 0.57 -4.12 11.21
CA PRO A 99 0.11 -5.04 10.19
C PRO A 99 -0.11 -4.32 8.86
N THR A 100 0.77 -4.53 7.89
CA THR A 100 0.75 -3.88 6.58
C THR A 100 0.92 -4.92 5.49
N VAL A 101 0.10 -4.86 4.45
CA VAL A 101 0.17 -5.73 3.27
C VAL A 101 0.31 -4.92 1.99
N GLY A 102 1.05 -5.47 1.05
CA GLY A 102 0.98 -5.06 -0.34
C GLY A 102 0.06 -5.97 -1.14
N TYR A 103 -0.32 -5.51 -2.32
CA TYR A 103 -1.21 -6.24 -3.23
C TYR A 103 -0.58 -6.41 -4.60
N ARG A 104 -0.79 -7.59 -5.17
CA ARG A 104 -0.60 -7.88 -6.58
C ARG A 104 -1.95 -8.22 -7.17
N CYS A 105 -2.39 -7.46 -8.17
CA CYS A 105 -3.67 -7.60 -8.84
C CYS A 105 -3.43 -8.07 -10.28
N GLU A 106 -4.02 -9.20 -10.67
CA GLU A 106 -3.88 -9.79 -11.98
C GLU A 106 -5.23 -9.89 -12.69
N LEU A 107 -5.32 -9.37 -13.90
CA LEU A 107 -6.50 -9.48 -14.76
C LEU A 107 -6.08 -9.51 -16.23
N GLY A 108 -6.58 -10.49 -16.99
CA GLY A 108 -6.36 -10.55 -18.45
C GLY A 108 -4.89 -10.62 -18.87
N GLY A 109 -4.00 -11.14 -18.02
CA GLY A 109 -2.57 -11.21 -18.27
C GLY A 109 -1.79 -9.94 -17.90
N SER A 110 -2.46 -8.90 -17.43
CA SER A 110 -1.83 -7.67 -16.88
C SER A 110 -1.67 -7.76 -15.37
N VAL A 111 -0.58 -7.22 -14.86
CA VAL A 111 -0.21 -7.29 -13.44
C VAL A 111 0.09 -5.90 -12.90
N VAL A 112 -0.63 -5.51 -11.85
CA VAL A 112 -0.36 -4.28 -11.08
C VAL A 112 -0.01 -4.66 -9.66
N SER A 113 1.08 -4.09 -9.13
CA SER A 113 1.46 -4.23 -7.72
C SER A 113 1.38 -2.89 -7.02
N PHE A 114 0.89 -2.89 -5.77
CA PHE A 114 0.66 -1.70 -4.98
C PHE A 114 1.25 -1.86 -3.57
N MET A 115 2.29 -1.10 -3.28
CA MET A 115 3.05 -1.10 -2.02
C MET A 115 3.38 0.35 -1.63
N PRO A 116 2.40 1.11 -1.10
CA PRO A 116 2.56 2.55 -0.85
C PRO A 116 3.49 2.85 0.30
N ASP A 117 3.56 1.98 1.30
CA ASP A 117 4.36 2.10 2.51
C ASP A 117 5.21 0.84 2.64
N HIS A 118 6.50 0.97 2.37
CA HIS A 118 7.37 -0.18 2.28
C HIS A 118 8.84 0.15 2.43
N GLU A 119 9.51 -0.57 3.32
CA GLU A 119 10.96 -0.55 3.53
C GLU A 119 11.53 -1.92 3.14
N PRO A 120 11.90 -2.17 1.86
CA PRO A 120 12.15 -3.51 1.34
C PRO A 120 13.34 -4.23 1.96
N SER A 121 14.34 -3.47 2.44
CA SER A 121 15.63 -4.01 2.89
C SER A 121 16.10 -3.43 4.22
N LEU A 122 15.20 -3.45 5.23
CA LEU A 122 15.46 -2.89 6.55
C LEU A 122 16.80 -3.35 7.14
N GLY A 123 17.63 -2.37 7.47
CA GLY A 123 18.90 -2.60 8.18
C GLY A 123 20.09 -3.01 7.30
N SER A 124 19.94 -3.01 5.98
CA SER A 124 21.06 -3.20 5.05
C SER A 124 21.79 -1.89 4.81
N SER A 125 23.15 -1.92 4.80
CA SER A 125 23.98 -0.78 4.41
C SER A 125 23.95 -0.52 2.89
N ASP A 126 23.78 -1.60 2.11
CA ASP A 126 23.67 -1.59 0.66
C ASP A 126 22.41 -2.35 0.26
N PHE A 127 21.76 -1.94 -0.84
CA PHE A 127 20.58 -2.62 -1.31
C PHE A 127 20.87 -4.07 -1.69
N PRO A 128 20.11 -5.07 -1.20
CA PRO A 128 20.37 -6.49 -1.44
C PRO A 128 20.27 -6.87 -2.91
N HIS A 129 21.15 -7.79 -3.36
CA HIS A 129 21.10 -8.37 -4.70
C HIS A 129 20.26 -9.65 -4.80
N LEU A 130 19.80 -10.17 -3.66
CA LEU A 130 19.06 -11.42 -3.56
C LEU A 130 17.62 -11.13 -3.12
N SER A 131 16.67 -11.67 -3.87
CA SER A 131 15.24 -11.44 -3.67
C SER A 131 14.70 -11.89 -2.31
N GLU A 132 15.29 -12.96 -1.74
CA GLU A 132 14.91 -13.50 -0.44
C GLU A 132 15.19 -12.57 0.75
N TRP A 133 16.00 -11.53 0.53
CA TRP A 133 16.29 -10.50 1.52
C TRP A 133 15.40 -9.26 1.41
N CYS A 134 14.51 -9.25 0.41
CA CYS A 134 13.63 -8.11 0.16
C CYS A 134 12.18 -8.47 0.46
N SER A 135 11.58 -7.75 1.39
CA SER A 135 10.13 -7.78 1.62
C SER A 135 9.39 -7.41 0.32
N GLY A 136 8.22 -8.00 0.07
CA GLY A 136 7.35 -7.65 -1.06
C GLY A 136 7.83 -8.13 -2.45
N TYR A 137 8.96 -8.83 -2.54
CA TYR A 137 9.46 -9.29 -3.85
C TYR A 137 8.46 -10.17 -4.60
N ASN A 138 7.84 -11.15 -3.91
CA ASN A 138 6.95 -12.12 -4.57
C ASN A 138 5.69 -11.50 -5.18
N ILE A 139 5.26 -10.35 -4.69
CA ILE A 139 4.11 -9.63 -5.24
C ILE A 139 4.50 -8.59 -6.28
N SER A 140 5.78 -8.20 -6.35
CA SER A 140 6.29 -7.23 -7.32
C SER A 140 6.93 -7.87 -8.55
N GLU A 141 7.42 -9.12 -8.45
CA GLU A 141 8.18 -9.76 -9.52
C GLU A 141 7.46 -9.68 -10.87
N LYS A 142 8.14 -9.08 -11.85
CA LYS A 142 7.69 -8.90 -13.24
C LYS A 142 6.30 -8.23 -13.36
N ALA A 143 5.94 -7.37 -12.42
CA ALA A 143 4.72 -6.57 -12.57
C ALA A 143 4.80 -5.65 -13.79
N ASP A 144 3.68 -5.47 -14.48
CA ASP A 144 3.58 -4.51 -15.59
C ASP A 144 3.65 -3.08 -15.07
N LEU A 145 3.10 -2.86 -13.85
CA LEU A 145 3.13 -1.59 -13.15
C LEU A 145 3.30 -1.83 -11.65
N LEU A 146 4.28 -1.17 -11.06
CA LEU A 146 4.51 -1.13 -9.63
C LEU A 146 4.28 0.28 -9.10
N PHE A 147 3.37 0.45 -8.13
CA PHE A 147 3.31 1.61 -7.26
C PHE A 147 4.12 1.31 -6.00
N HIS A 148 5.12 2.12 -5.72
CA HIS A 148 6.04 1.84 -4.61
C HIS A 148 6.38 3.11 -3.85
N ASP A 149 6.60 2.95 -2.55
CA ASP A 149 7.10 3.97 -1.64
C ASP A 149 8.37 4.64 -2.18
N GLY A 150 8.42 5.94 -2.12
CA GLY A 150 9.57 6.77 -2.49
C GLY A 150 9.60 8.03 -1.65
N GLN A 151 9.39 7.88 -0.32
CA GLN A 151 9.15 9.00 0.57
C GLN A 151 10.41 9.87 0.77
N TYR A 152 11.59 9.27 0.83
CA TYR A 152 12.80 9.94 1.31
C TYR A 152 13.89 10.08 0.24
N SER A 153 14.73 11.11 0.39
CA SER A 153 16.09 11.10 -0.15
C SER A 153 16.98 10.15 0.66
N ASN A 154 18.15 9.75 0.15
CA ASN A 154 19.08 8.89 0.89
C ASN A 154 19.48 9.50 2.24
N SER A 155 19.80 10.80 2.27
CA SER A 155 20.22 11.48 3.50
C SER A 155 19.12 11.62 4.54
N GLU A 156 17.85 11.58 4.14
CA GLU A 156 16.71 11.55 5.03
C GLU A 156 16.46 10.13 5.55
N TYR A 157 16.58 9.13 4.67
CA TYR A 157 16.42 7.73 5.01
C TYR A 157 17.43 7.28 6.07
N ASP A 158 18.70 7.69 5.97
CA ASP A 158 19.74 7.39 6.96
C ASP A 158 19.32 7.66 8.41
N ARG A 159 18.43 8.62 8.61
CA ARG A 159 17.91 9.04 9.93
C ARG A 159 16.57 8.41 10.27
N ARG A 160 15.98 7.67 9.35
CA ARG A 160 14.61 7.13 9.43
C ARG A 160 14.54 5.64 9.14
N VAL A 161 15.67 4.95 9.18
CA VAL A 161 15.74 3.48 9.08
C VAL A 161 14.79 2.85 10.12
N GLY A 162 13.94 1.94 9.69
CA GLY A 162 12.92 1.32 10.55
C GLY A 162 11.60 2.08 10.66
N TRP A 163 11.45 3.19 9.93
CA TRP A 163 10.17 3.90 9.87
C TRP A 163 9.19 3.27 8.87
N GLY A 164 9.69 2.31 8.06
CA GLY A 164 8.86 1.53 7.16
C GLY A 164 8.65 2.16 5.79
N HIS A 165 9.57 3.06 5.38
CA HIS A 165 9.52 3.77 4.11
C HIS A 165 10.85 3.68 3.36
N SER A 166 10.80 3.88 2.04
CA SER A 166 11.95 3.79 1.16
C SER A 166 12.58 5.14 0.85
N SER A 167 13.89 5.12 0.60
CA SER A 167 14.47 6.16 -0.23
C SER A 167 14.07 5.96 -1.71
N VAL A 168 14.06 7.05 -2.49
CA VAL A 168 13.86 6.97 -3.95
C VAL A 168 14.91 6.04 -4.59
N SER A 169 16.13 6.05 -4.09
CA SER A 169 17.21 5.18 -4.56
C SER A 169 16.91 3.71 -4.34
N ASP A 170 16.47 3.33 -3.12
CA ASP A 170 16.15 1.94 -2.79
C ASP A 170 14.91 1.45 -3.53
N ALA A 171 13.92 2.34 -3.72
CA ALA A 171 12.75 2.05 -4.53
C ALA A 171 13.13 1.68 -5.97
N ILE A 172 14.04 2.43 -6.59
CA ILE A 172 14.56 2.14 -7.93
C ILE A 172 15.32 0.80 -7.95
N ASP A 173 16.18 0.55 -6.98
CA ASP A 173 16.92 -0.72 -6.89
C ASP A 173 15.98 -1.92 -6.70
N PHE A 174 14.90 -1.73 -5.92
CA PHE A 174 13.84 -2.73 -5.76
C PHE A 174 13.09 -2.98 -7.08
N GLY A 175 12.77 -1.93 -7.84
CA GLY A 175 12.15 -2.06 -9.16
C GLY A 175 13.02 -2.84 -10.16
N ASN A 176 14.33 -2.57 -10.17
CA ASN A 176 15.31 -3.32 -10.98
C ASN A 176 15.39 -4.78 -10.55
N LEU A 177 15.52 -5.05 -9.24
CA LEU A 177 15.58 -6.42 -8.70
C LEU A 177 14.32 -7.21 -9.07
N SER A 178 13.16 -6.58 -8.93
CA SER A 178 11.85 -7.18 -9.20
C SER A 178 11.54 -7.28 -10.70
N LYS A 179 12.35 -6.67 -11.57
CA LYS A 179 12.16 -6.66 -13.03
C LYS A 179 10.78 -6.17 -13.45
N VAL A 180 10.32 -5.11 -12.82
CA VAL A 180 9.04 -4.50 -13.19
C VAL A 180 9.16 -3.82 -14.55
N LYS A 181 8.05 -3.63 -15.28
CA LYS A 181 8.08 -2.97 -16.58
C LYS A 181 7.91 -1.46 -16.49
N LYS A 182 7.21 -0.99 -15.46
CA LYS A 182 7.02 0.43 -15.14
C LYS A 182 6.91 0.58 -13.63
N MET A 183 7.36 1.73 -13.13
CA MET A 183 7.26 2.10 -11.73
C MET A 183 6.66 3.48 -11.56
N VAL A 184 5.84 3.65 -10.55
CA VAL A 184 5.36 4.93 -10.06
C VAL A 184 5.83 5.08 -8.63
N LEU A 185 6.65 6.09 -8.37
CA LEU A 185 6.99 6.48 -7.01
C LEU A 185 5.77 7.11 -6.36
N PHE A 186 5.48 6.69 -5.16
CA PHE A 186 4.29 7.05 -4.42
C PHE A 186 4.64 7.46 -2.99
N HIS A 187 3.67 7.92 -2.21
CA HIS A 187 3.82 8.22 -0.78
C HIS A 187 4.94 9.23 -0.48
N HIS A 188 5.01 10.32 -1.26
CA HIS A 188 5.99 11.38 -1.05
C HIS A 188 5.78 12.12 0.27
N ASP A 189 6.87 12.50 0.93
CA ASP A 189 6.80 13.34 2.13
C ASP A 189 6.13 14.68 1.78
N PRO A 190 5.03 15.07 2.46
CA PRO A 190 4.31 16.30 2.16
C PRO A 190 5.13 17.59 2.40
N ALA A 191 6.31 17.48 3.02
CA ALA A 191 7.24 18.60 3.15
C ALA A 191 8.05 18.87 1.88
N HIS A 192 8.08 17.92 0.93
CA HIS A 192 8.80 18.09 -0.33
C HIS A 192 7.96 18.88 -1.35
N THR A 193 8.61 19.80 -2.04
CA THR A 193 8.06 20.45 -3.23
C THR A 193 8.26 19.60 -4.47
N ASP A 194 7.48 19.82 -5.54
CA ASP A 194 7.62 19.12 -6.81
C ASP A 194 9.06 19.18 -7.34
N MET A 195 9.71 20.33 -7.25
CA MET A 195 11.11 20.51 -7.68
C MET A 195 12.09 19.64 -6.86
N GLN A 196 11.84 19.47 -5.56
CA GLN A 196 12.67 18.60 -4.72
C GLN A 196 12.44 17.12 -5.08
N LEU A 197 11.20 16.73 -5.39
CA LEU A 197 10.90 15.37 -5.83
C LEU A 197 11.60 15.04 -7.16
N GLU A 198 11.54 15.95 -8.15
CA GLU A 198 12.27 15.82 -9.42
C GLU A 198 13.78 15.67 -9.17
N GLU A 199 14.35 16.54 -8.34
CA GLU A 199 15.79 16.50 -8.00
C GLU A 199 16.19 15.19 -7.29
N MET A 200 15.33 14.66 -6.41
CA MET A 200 15.55 13.35 -5.73
C MET A 200 15.61 12.22 -6.73
N VAL A 201 14.68 12.20 -7.70
CA VAL A 201 14.66 11.20 -8.78
C VAL A 201 15.92 11.33 -9.63
N ASP A 202 16.24 12.53 -10.12
CA ASP A 202 17.41 12.76 -10.98
C ASP A 202 18.72 12.32 -10.31
N LYS A 203 18.88 12.61 -9.02
CA LYS A 203 20.04 12.16 -8.25
C LYS A 203 20.08 10.65 -8.09
N SER A 204 18.93 10.04 -7.87
CA SER A 204 18.84 8.59 -7.60
C SER A 204 19.06 7.73 -8.84
N ILE A 205 18.81 8.25 -10.05
CA ILE A 205 19.07 7.56 -11.32
C ILE A 205 20.50 7.76 -11.83
N GLN A 206 21.23 8.78 -11.33
CA GLN A 206 22.60 9.06 -11.77
C GLN A 206 23.51 7.85 -11.55
N GLY A 207 24.13 7.37 -12.65
CA GLY A 207 25.04 6.22 -12.61
C GLY A 207 24.37 4.86 -12.41
N LYS A 208 23.07 4.81 -12.27
CA LYS A 208 22.32 3.54 -12.23
C LYS A 208 21.82 3.14 -13.62
N LYS A 209 21.86 1.85 -13.89
CA LYS A 209 21.11 1.27 -15.01
C LYS A 209 19.67 1.09 -14.56
N ILE A 210 18.75 1.67 -15.30
CA ILE A 210 17.30 1.50 -15.08
C ILE A 210 16.83 0.47 -16.11
N ASP A 211 16.23 -0.61 -15.65
CA ASP A 211 15.80 -1.73 -16.49
C ASP A 211 14.27 -1.73 -16.76
N PHE A 212 13.57 -0.66 -16.37
CA PHE A 212 12.11 -0.49 -16.50
C PHE A 212 11.71 0.91 -16.99
#